data_986c320183a681ee0013084262c898b8
#
_entry.id   986c320183a681ee0013084262c898b8
#
_cell.length_a   1.000
_cell.length_b   1.000
_cell.length_c   1.000
_cell.angle_alpha   90.00
_cell.angle_beta   90.00
_cell.angle_gamma   90.00
#
_symmetry.space_group_name_H-M   'P 1'
#
loop_
_entity.id
_entity.type
_entity.pdbx_description
1 polymer ?
#
loop_
_entity_poly.entity_id
_entity_poly.type
_entity_poly.pdbx_seq_one_letter_code
_entity_poly.pdbx_strand_id
1 'polypeptide(L)'
;QILLNLLALTEGEIVDFEFNLLCADTLDFKSDAWNSNFSHFDVIVGNPPYVCGRNMEDDTRLKTKWYEVCDSGSTDLYIPFFQIAVEMLNDEGKIGYITMNSFLKSLNARKLRAFFVDNQFDIHIVDFLGYQVFKGKSTYTCLFFLEKEKSKALHYSCDEQVKLAKRMHYEDIPWNLLDAEKGWNLNQNKVANKIESVGTPLFEFCQTRHGIATMSKKT
;
A
#
# COMPACT_ATOMS: atom_id res chain seq x y z
N GLN A 1 15.97 14.30 -12.13
CA GLN A 1 16.32 15.23 -13.23
C GLN A 1 17.32 14.62 -14.19
N ILE A 2 18.49 14.14 -13.74
CA ILE A 2 19.52 13.53 -14.60
C ILE A 2 18.95 12.38 -15.44
N LEU A 3 18.16 11.48 -14.84
CA LEU A 3 17.57 10.34 -15.55
C LEU A 3 16.56 10.77 -16.62
N LEU A 4 15.73 11.77 -16.30
CA LEU A 4 14.72 12.29 -17.24
C LEU A 4 15.37 13.07 -18.38
N ASN A 5 16.44 13.84 -18.11
CA ASN A 5 17.23 14.48 -19.14
C ASN A 5 17.94 13.45 -20.05
N LEU A 6 18.42 12.34 -19.48
CA LEU A 6 18.99 11.23 -20.26
C LEU A 6 17.95 10.55 -21.14
N LEU A 7 16.74 10.34 -20.65
CA LEU A 7 15.61 9.79 -21.43
C LEU A 7 15.23 10.72 -22.60
N ALA A 8 15.12 12.04 -22.36
CA ALA A 8 14.84 13.01 -23.41
C ALA A 8 15.94 13.04 -24.47
N LEU A 9 17.21 12.92 -24.09
CA LEU A 9 18.34 12.84 -25.01
C LEU A 9 18.35 11.55 -25.84
N THR A 10 17.87 10.43 -25.31
CA THR A 10 17.80 9.15 -26.05
C THR A 10 16.67 9.13 -27.08
N GLU A 11 15.60 9.88 -26.88
CA GLU A 11 14.49 10.03 -27.85
C GLU A 11 14.79 11.05 -28.95
N GLY A 12 15.93 11.75 -28.89
CA GLY A 12 16.36 12.73 -29.91
C GLY A 12 15.58 14.03 -29.92
N GLU A 13 14.73 14.26 -28.94
CA GLU A 13 13.99 15.50 -28.75
C GLU A 13 14.67 16.35 -27.67
N ILE A 14 15.10 17.56 -28.04
CA ILE A 14 15.49 18.59 -27.06
C ILE A 14 14.20 19.22 -26.56
N VAL A 15 13.63 18.65 -25.50
CA VAL A 15 12.49 19.27 -24.83
C VAL A 15 13.01 20.01 -23.61
N ASP A 16 12.76 21.29 -23.57
CA ASP A 16 13.06 22.14 -22.41
C ASP A 16 12.00 21.82 -21.34
N PHE A 17 12.35 20.88 -20.43
CA PHE A 17 11.46 20.49 -19.35
C PHE A 17 11.72 21.35 -18.11
N GLU A 18 10.73 22.09 -17.72
CA GLU A 18 10.68 22.72 -16.41
C GLU A 18 10.13 21.72 -15.38
N PHE A 19 10.99 21.24 -14.47
CA PHE A 19 10.60 20.30 -13.44
C PHE A 19 10.15 21.03 -12.19
N ASN A 20 8.93 20.79 -11.77
CA ASN A 20 8.43 21.23 -10.47
C ASN A 20 8.98 20.33 -9.36
N LEU A 21 10.18 20.65 -8.84
CA LEU A 21 10.82 19.93 -7.74
C LEU A 21 10.52 20.63 -6.42
N LEU A 22 9.93 19.92 -5.50
CA LEU A 22 9.72 20.38 -4.13
C LEU A 22 10.55 19.53 -3.17
N CYS A 23 11.34 20.19 -2.32
CA CYS A 23 12.02 19.55 -1.19
C CYS A 23 11.18 19.78 0.06
N ALA A 24 10.36 18.80 0.42
CA ALA A 24 9.45 18.86 1.57
C ALA A 24 9.18 17.47 2.16
N ASP A 25 8.71 17.43 3.41
CA ASP A 25 8.18 16.23 4.01
C ASP A 25 6.76 15.97 3.45
N THR A 26 6.55 14.81 2.85
CA THR A 26 5.25 14.45 2.28
C THR A 26 4.15 14.36 3.35
N LEU A 27 4.49 14.06 4.59
CA LEU A 27 3.51 14.04 5.70
C LEU A 27 2.95 15.43 6.04
N ASP A 28 3.65 16.50 5.63
CA ASP A 28 3.17 17.88 5.81
C ASP A 28 2.20 18.33 4.71
N PHE A 29 1.71 17.40 3.87
CA PHE A 29 0.80 17.68 2.75
C PHE A 29 -0.41 18.55 3.14
N LYS A 30 -0.92 18.39 4.36
CA LYS A 30 -2.05 19.21 4.86
C LYS A 30 -1.64 20.62 5.31
N SER A 31 -0.35 20.94 5.27
CA SER A 31 0.14 22.27 5.61
C SER A 31 -0.01 23.26 4.45
N ASP A 32 -0.12 24.55 4.79
CA ASP A 32 -0.25 25.63 3.78
C ASP A 32 0.93 25.68 2.80
N ALA A 33 2.10 25.20 3.21
CA ALA A 33 3.29 25.18 2.36
C ALA A 33 3.11 24.30 1.12
N TRP A 34 2.32 23.25 1.20
CA TRP A 34 1.99 22.38 0.05
C TRP A 34 0.85 22.95 -0.78
N ASN A 35 -0.20 23.45 -0.15
CA ASN A 35 -1.42 23.92 -0.80
C ASN A 35 -1.20 25.08 -1.77
N SER A 36 -0.12 25.85 -1.62
CA SER A 36 0.22 26.97 -2.50
C SER A 36 0.91 26.58 -3.81
N ASN A 37 1.47 25.36 -3.90
CA ASN A 37 2.38 24.97 -4.99
C ASN A 37 1.83 23.89 -5.92
N PHE A 38 0.87 23.10 -5.46
CA PHE A 38 0.35 21.97 -6.25
C PHE A 38 -1.17 21.89 -6.16
N SER A 39 -1.79 21.83 -7.34
CA SER A 39 -3.18 21.37 -7.50
C SER A 39 -3.20 19.84 -7.51
N HIS A 40 -4.29 19.27 -7.93
CA HIS A 40 -4.42 17.83 -8.07
C HIS A 40 -3.62 17.28 -9.26
N PHE A 41 -3.27 15.99 -9.20
CA PHE A 41 -2.49 15.28 -10.21
C PHE A 41 -3.34 14.26 -10.97
N ASP A 42 -3.02 14.09 -12.26
CA ASP A 42 -3.65 13.05 -13.09
C ASP A 42 -3.02 11.67 -12.83
N VAL A 43 -1.72 11.64 -12.50
CA VAL A 43 -0.99 10.41 -12.20
C VAL A 43 -0.06 10.61 -11.03
N ILE A 44 -0.13 9.72 -10.05
CA ILE A 44 0.78 9.67 -8.91
C ILE A 44 1.46 8.31 -8.91
N VAL A 45 2.79 8.30 -9.02
CA VAL A 45 3.59 7.08 -8.95
C VAL A 45 4.62 7.18 -7.83
N GLY A 46 4.89 6.06 -7.16
CA GLY A 46 5.85 6.09 -6.08
C GLY A 46 6.18 4.74 -5.45
N ASN A 47 7.16 4.83 -4.58
CA ASN A 47 7.56 3.77 -3.67
C ASN A 47 7.56 4.35 -2.25
N PRO A 48 6.44 4.32 -1.54
CA PRO A 48 6.34 4.86 -0.17
C PRO A 48 7.35 4.23 0.78
N PRO A 49 7.84 4.97 1.80
CA PRO A 49 8.92 4.52 2.68
C PRO A 49 8.51 3.34 3.59
N TYR A 50 9.31 2.26 3.62
CA TYR A 50 9.06 1.05 4.41
C TYR A 50 9.66 1.16 5.82
N VAL A 51 9.11 2.05 6.64
CA VAL A 51 9.53 2.24 8.04
C VAL A 51 8.45 1.71 8.97
N CYS A 52 8.83 0.73 9.81
CA CYS A 52 7.91 0.20 10.81
C CYS A 52 7.60 1.26 11.88
N GLY A 53 6.36 1.31 12.34
CA GLY A 53 5.91 2.30 13.33
C GLY A 53 6.74 2.35 14.61
N ARG A 54 7.37 1.24 15.00
CA ARG A 54 8.29 1.18 16.15
C ARG A 54 9.61 1.94 15.94
N ASN A 55 10.01 2.08 14.68
CA ASN A 55 11.29 2.68 14.28
C ASN A 55 11.13 4.12 13.81
N MET A 56 9.92 4.67 13.87
CA MET A 56 9.68 6.08 13.53
C MET A 56 10.18 7.00 14.63
N GLU A 57 10.71 8.13 14.22
CA GLU A 57 10.95 9.26 15.09
C GLU A 57 9.62 9.82 15.64
N ASP A 58 9.65 10.44 16.81
CA ASP A 58 8.43 10.90 17.48
C ASP A 58 7.68 11.96 16.67
N ASP A 59 8.38 12.88 16.01
CA ASP A 59 7.79 13.90 15.14
C ASP A 59 7.05 13.24 13.95
N THR A 60 7.69 12.33 13.26
CA THR A 60 7.08 11.56 12.16
C THR A 60 5.84 10.81 12.64
N ARG A 61 5.91 10.18 13.82
CA ARG A 61 4.78 9.47 14.43
C ARG A 61 3.61 10.40 14.78
N LEU A 62 3.89 11.63 15.19
CA LEU A 62 2.85 12.63 15.45
C LEU A 62 2.16 13.05 14.16
N LYS A 63 2.91 13.28 13.08
CA LYS A 63 2.36 13.64 11.77
C LYS A 63 1.48 12.53 11.18
N THR A 64 1.82 11.25 11.36
CA THR A 64 0.95 10.16 10.85
C THR A 64 -0.45 10.19 11.47
N LYS A 65 -0.63 10.72 12.69
CA LYS A 65 -1.95 10.83 13.33
C LYS A 65 -2.90 11.83 12.66
N TRP A 66 -2.42 12.64 11.75
CA TRP A 66 -3.26 13.56 10.97
C TRP A 66 -4.09 12.85 9.90
N TYR A 67 -3.76 11.59 9.65
CA TYR A 67 -4.38 10.76 8.60
C TYR A 67 -5.27 9.69 9.24
N GLU A 68 -6.54 9.66 8.85
CA GLU A 68 -7.53 8.73 9.41
C GLU A 68 -7.17 7.25 9.19
N VAL A 69 -6.51 6.95 8.06
CA VAL A 69 -6.01 5.60 7.74
C VAL A 69 -4.96 5.10 8.74
N CYS A 70 -4.41 5.99 9.56
CA CYS A 70 -3.40 5.70 10.59
C CYS A 70 -3.97 5.51 12.00
N ASP A 71 -5.28 5.66 12.19
CA ASP A 71 -5.95 5.52 13.50
C ASP A 71 -6.15 4.03 13.87
N SER A 72 -5.07 3.26 13.84
CA SER A 72 -5.07 1.83 14.18
C SER A 72 -3.94 1.39 15.12
N GLY A 73 -3.34 2.30 15.85
CA GLY A 73 -2.25 2.02 16.80
C GLY A 73 -0.87 2.29 16.20
N SER A 74 0.05 1.31 16.22
CA SER A 74 1.40 1.48 15.67
C SER A 74 1.39 1.30 14.15
N THR A 75 1.17 2.39 13.43
CA THR A 75 1.05 2.40 11.97
C THR A 75 2.42 2.47 11.29
N ASP A 76 2.62 1.75 10.22
CA ASP A 76 3.83 1.82 9.39
C ASP A 76 3.78 3.05 8.46
N LEU A 77 4.95 3.62 8.15
CA LEU A 77 5.06 4.93 7.47
C LEU A 77 4.49 4.95 6.05
N TYR A 78 4.42 3.83 5.35
CA TYR A 78 3.85 3.78 3.99
C TYR A 78 2.31 3.97 3.96
N ILE A 79 1.62 3.76 5.08
CA ILE A 79 0.15 3.77 5.16
C ILE A 79 -0.45 5.15 4.86
N PRO A 80 -0.02 6.26 5.47
CA PRO A 80 -0.58 7.59 5.18
C PRO A 80 -0.41 8.02 3.73
N PHE A 81 0.60 7.50 3.02
CA PHE A 81 0.84 7.85 1.61
C PHE A 81 -0.31 7.44 0.68
N PHE A 82 -1.10 6.44 1.03
CA PHE A 82 -2.30 6.09 0.27
C PHE A 82 -3.37 7.19 0.36
N GLN A 83 -3.64 7.69 1.58
CA GLN A 83 -4.62 8.75 1.77
C GLN A 83 -4.13 10.05 1.12
N ILE A 84 -2.85 10.40 1.32
CA ILE A 84 -2.22 11.57 0.69
C ILE A 84 -2.40 11.51 -0.82
N ALA A 85 -2.07 10.39 -1.45
CA ALA A 85 -2.21 10.24 -2.88
C ALA A 85 -3.65 10.37 -3.35
N VAL A 86 -4.62 9.76 -2.67
CA VAL A 86 -6.04 9.88 -3.02
C VAL A 86 -6.53 11.34 -2.87
N GLU A 87 -6.08 12.05 -1.81
CA GLU A 87 -6.43 13.46 -1.61
C GLU A 87 -5.81 14.38 -2.67
N MET A 88 -4.62 14.04 -3.19
CA MET A 88 -3.92 14.81 -4.24
C MET A 88 -4.34 14.43 -5.67
N LEU A 89 -5.13 13.38 -5.85
CA LEU A 89 -5.48 12.85 -7.15
C LEU A 89 -6.70 13.58 -7.73
N ASN A 90 -6.68 13.88 -9.02
CA ASN A 90 -7.87 14.28 -9.79
C ASN A 90 -8.93 13.17 -9.78
N ASP A 91 -10.17 13.49 -10.13
CA ASP A 91 -11.27 12.50 -10.12
C ASP A 91 -11.05 11.35 -11.11
N GLU A 92 -10.45 11.61 -12.27
CA GLU A 92 -10.08 10.61 -13.28
C GLU A 92 -8.60 10.15 -13.15
N GLY A 93 -7.94 10.56 -12.06
CA GLY A 93 -6.52 10.30 -11.87
C GLY A 93 -6.21 8.87 -11.42
N LYS A 94 -4.94 8.49 -11.59
CA LYS A 94 -4.45 7.13 -11.32
C LYS A 94 -3.27 7.12 -10.36
N ILE A 95 -3.29 6.18 -9.43
CA ILE A 95 -2.15 5.91 -8.54
C ILE A 95 -1.47 4.61 -8.96
N GLY A 96 -0.13 4.61 -9.00
CA GLY A 96 0.68 3.43 -9.20
C GLY A 96 1.79 3.33 -8.15
N TYR A 97 1.66 2.42 -7.19
CA TYR A 97 2.66 2.20 -6.15
C TYR A 97 3.30 0.82 -6.23
N ILE A 98 4.60 0.76 -5.95
CA ILE A 98 5.19 -0.46 -5.40
C ILE A 98 5.24 -0.30 -3.90
N THR A 99 4.63 -1.20 -3.14
CA THR A 99 4.46 -1.02 -1.70
C THR A 99 4.51 -2.37 -0.97
N MET A 100 4.56 -2.32 0.37
CA MET A 100 4.49 -3.54 1.17
C MET A 100 3.12 -4.20 1.06
N ASN A 101 3.07 -5.52 0.85
CA ASN A 101 1.81 -6.27 0.82
C ASN A 101 1.24 -6.54 2.22
N SER A 102 1.97 -6.19 3.28
CA SER A 102 1.56 -6.41 4.67
C SER A 102 0.24 -5.70 5.02
N PHE A 103 -0.13 -4.60 4.32
CA PHE A 103 -1.42 -3.93 4.57
C PHE A 103 -2.62 -4.84 4.33
N LEU A 104 -2.48 -5.87 3.52
CA LEU A 104 -3.55 -6.83 3.27
C LEU A 104 -3.97 -7.58 4.55
N LYS A 105 -3.02 -7.88 5.45
CA LYS A 105 -3.25 -8.76 6.61
C LYS A 105 -2.96 -8.10 7.96
N SER A 106 -2.11 -7.06 8.01
CA SER A 106 -1.70 -6.42 9.26
C SER A 106 -2.87 -5.77 9.99
N LEU A 107 -2.95 -5.96 11.29
CA LEU A 107 -3.90 -5.24 12.15
C LEU A 107 -3.70 -3.72 12.11
N ASN A 108 -2.45 -3.28 11.94
CA ASN A 108 -2.11 -1.85 11.87
C ASN A 108 -2.67 -1.16 10.61
N ALA A 109 -3.08 -1.91 9.59
CA ALA A 109 -3.63 -1.39 8.35
C ALA A 109 -5.16 -1.52 8.25
N ARG A 110 -5.86 -1.89 9.34
CA ARG A 110 -7.32 -2.07 9.29
C ARG A 110 -8.06 -0.80 8.88
N LYS A 111 -7.61 0.38 9.31
CA LYS A 111 -8.20 1.65 8.92
C LYS A 111 -7.95 1.99 7.44
N LEU A 112 -6.79 1.64 6.90
CA LEU A 112 -6.54 1.75 5.46
C LEU A 112 -7.46 0.81 4.66
N ARG A 113 -7.64 -0.44 5.10
CA ARG A 113 -8.57 -1.36 4.44
C ARG A 113 -10.02 -0.88 4.53
N ALA A 114 -10.44 -0.34 5.70
CA ALA A 114 -11.76 0.28 5.85
C ALA A 114 -11.93 1.46 4.88
N PHE A 115 -10.95 2.32 4.77
CA PHE A 115 -10.94 3.44 3.82
C PHE A 115 -11.16 2.96 2.38
N PHE A 116 -10.55 1.86 1.95
CA PHE A 116 -10.77 1.31 0.62
C PHE A 116 -12.16 0.68 0.46
N VAL A 117 -12.65 -0.05 1.46
CA VAL A 117 -13.99 -0.68 1.44
C VAL A 117 -15.09 0.38 1.40
N ASP A 118 -14.96 1.45 2.18
CA ASP A 118 -15.96 2.52 2.27
C ASP A 118 -16.04 3.35 0.99
N ASN A 119 -14.90 3.58 0.34
CA ASN A 119 -14.81 4.34 -0.89
C ASN A 119 -15.06 3.50 -2.15
N GLN A 120 -14.80 2.19 -2.12
CA GLN A 120 -15.00 1.26 -3.24
C GLN A 120 -14.30 1.69 -4.53
N PHE A 121 -13.08 2.21 -4.42
CA PHE A 121 -12.27 2.58 -5.57
C PHE A 121 -12.01 1.40 -6.50
N ASP A 122 -11.73 1.68 -7.77
CA ASP A 122 -11.21 0.67 -8.69
C ASP A 122 -9.75 0.37 -8.35
N ILE A 123 -9.52 -0.73 -7.65
CA ILE A 123 -8.19 -1.11 -7.14
C ILE A 123 -7.74 -2.41 -7.78
N HIS A 124 -6.52 -2.38 -8.35
CA HIS A 124 -5.83 -3.53 -8.89
C HIS A 124 -4.56 -3.82 -8.08
N ILE A 125 -4.40 -5.05 -7.62
CA ILE A 125 -3.23 -5.48 -6.86
C ILE A 125 -2.55 -6.65 -7.58
N VAL A 126 -1.22 -6.53 -7.79
CA VAL A 126 -0.37 -7.64 -8.22
C VAL A 126 0.55 -7.99 -7.05
N ASP A 127 0.22 -9.05 -6.34
CA ASP A 127 0.96 -9.47 -5.15
C ASP A 127 2.11 -10.40 -5.53
N PHE A 128 3.32 -10.05 -5.15
CA PHE A 128 4.50 -10.88 -5.35
C PHE A 128 4.66 -11.97 -4.28
N LEU A 129 3.69 -12.08 -3.38
CA LEU A 129 3.66 -13.08 -2.30
C LEU A 129 4.95 -13.08 -1.46
N GLY A 130 5.65 -14.21 -1.44
CA GLY A 130 6.92 -14.38 -0.75
C GLY A 130 8.16 -13.99 -1.56
N TYR A 131 8.02 -13.51 -2.79
CA TYR A 131 9.16 -13.13 -3.61
C TYR A 131 9.74 -11.77 -3.17
N GLN A 132 11.05 -11.73 -2.99
CA GLN A 132 11.77 -10.52 -2.59
C GLN A 132 12.26 -9.75 -3.82
N VAL A 133 11.51 -8.73 -4.23
CA VAL A 133 11.87 -7.86 -5.35
C VAL A 133 13.15 -7.08 -5.06
N PHE A 134 13.32 -6.63 -3.82
CA PHE A 134 14.50 -5.88 -3.39
C PHE A 134 15.51 -6.80 -2.70
N LYS A 135 16.63 -7.10 -3.36
CA LYS A 135 17.70 -7.95 -2.84
C LYS A 135 18.23 -7.44 -1.49
N GLY A 136 18.40 -8.34 -0.54
CA GLY A 136 18.95 -8.03 0.78
C GLY A 136 18.01 -7.29 1.73
N LYS A 137 16.72 -7.19 1.39
CA LYS A 137 15.66 -6.65 2.26
C LYS A 137 14.61 -7.73 2.52
N SER A 138 14.20 -7.91 3.77
CA SER A 138 13.13 -8.84 4.16
C SER A 138 11.74 -8.19 3.98
N THR A 139 11.50 -7.55 2.84
CA THR A 139 10.24 -6.87 2.53
C THR A 139 9.52 -7.61 1.42
N TYR A 140 8.26 -7.93 1.65
CA TYR A 140 7.36 -8.48 0.64
C TYR A 140 6.50 -7.37 0.08
N THR A 141 6.42 -7.29 -1.23
CA THR A 141 5.81 -6.16 -1.92
C THR A 141 4.72 -6.59 -2.90
N CYS A 142 3.92 -5.63 -3.29
CA CYS A 142 2.96 -5.73 -4.38
C CYS A 142 3.02 -4.47 -5.25
N LEU A 143 2.51 -4.57 -6.47
CA LEU A 143 2.07 -3.40 -7.21
C LEU A 143 0.63 -3.11 -6.82
N PHE A 144 0.36 -1.84 -6.61
CA PHE A 144 -0.94 -1.32 -6.24
C PHE A 144 -1.32 -0.22 -7.23
N PHE A 145 -2.46 -0.37 -7.87
CA PHE A 145 -3.03 0.63 -8.76
C PHE A 145 -4.40 1.02 -8.25
N LEU A 146 -4.73 2.31 -8.32
CA LEU A 146 -6.02 2.84 -7.91
C LEU A 146 -6.50 3.91 -8.89
N GLU A 147 -7.77 3.83 -9.25
CA GLU A 147 -8.54 4.89 -9.89
C GLU A 147 -9.69 5.30 -8.96
N LYS A 148 -10.03 6.61 -8.92
CA LYS A 148 -11.11 7.09 -8.03
C LYS A 148 -12.50 6.60 -8.45
N GLU A 149 -12.66 6.11 -9.65
CA GLU A 149 -13.90 5.49 -10.10
C GLU A 149 -14.34 4.39 -9.17
N LYS A 150 -15.65 4.23 -9.02
CA LYS A 150 -16.20 3.19 -8.17
C LYS A 150 -16.24 1.86 -8.90
N SER A 151 -15.71 0.83 -8.27
CA SER A 151 -15.80 -0.56 -8.71
C SER A 151 -16.63 -1.40 -7.75
N LYS A 152 -17.25 -2.47 -8.25
CA LYS A 152 -17.98 -3.45 -7.42
C LYS A 152 -17.05 -4.44 -6.72
N ALA A 153 -15.81 -4.52 -7.15
CA ALA A 153 -14.83 -5.47 -6.69
C ALA A 153 -13.43 -4.87 -6.66
N LEU A 154 -12.57 -5.45 -5.84
CA LEU A 154 -11.13 -5.31 -5.89
C LEU A 154 -10.60 -6.36 -6.87
N HIS A 155 -9.64 -5.98 -7.71
CA HIS A 155 -9.01 -6.83 -8.72
C HIS A 155 -7.66 -7.34 -8.21
N TYR A 156 -7.54 -8.65 -8.00
CA TYR A 156 -6.34 -9.25 -7.43
C TYR A 156 -5.67 -10.22 -8.38
N SER A 157 -4.37 -10.14 -8.47
CA SER A 157 -3.52 -11.11 -9.17
C SER A 157 -2.27 -11.41 -8.33
N CYS A 158 -1.64 -12.54 -8.55
CA CYS A 158 -0.35 -12.86 -7.96
C CYS A 158 0.68 -13.22 -9.04
N ASP A 159 1.94 -12.80 -8.80
CA ASP A 159 3.07 -13.09 -9.68
C ASP A 159 4.33 -13.42 -8.88
N GLU A 160 4.48 -14.68 -8.50
CA GLU A 160 5.62 -15.16 -7.70
C GLU A 160 6.99 -15.02 -8.40
N GLN A 161 7.02 -14.72 -9.68
CA GLN A 161 8.25 -14.65 -10.46
C GLN A 161 8.54 -13.23 -11.00
N VAL A 162 7.67 -12.27 -10.69
CA VAL A 162 7.77 -10.87 -11.18
C VAL A 162 7.97 -10.81 -12.70
N LYS A 163 7.25 -11.64 -13.44
CA LYS A 163 7.34 -11.68 -14.91
C LYS A 163 6.58 -10.55 -15.57
N LEU A 164 5.65 -9.91 -14.84
CA LEU A 164 4.82 -8.81 -15.30
C LEU A 164 4.32 -9.02 -16.73
N ALA A 165 3.53 -10.06 -16.92
CA ALA A 165 2.96 -10.40 -18.22
C ALA A 165 2.20 -9.20 -18.81
N LYS A 166 2.28 -9.00 -20.14
CA LYS A 166 1.58 -7.90 -20.84
C LYS A 166 0.06 -7.86 -20.56
N ARG A 167 -0.51 -8.99 -20.17
CA ARG A 167 -1.88 -9.11 -19.67
C ARG A 167 -1.84 -9.91 -18.37
N MET A 168 -2.11 -9.25 -17.27
CA MET A 168 -2.33 -9.90 -15.98
C MET A 168 -3.76 -10.46 -15.97
N HIS A 169 -3.91 -11.63 -15.37
CA HIS A 169 -5.23 -12.19 -15.08
C HIS A 169 -5.59 -11.80 -13.66
N TYR A 170 -6.67 -11.07 -13.50
CA TYR A 170 -7.17 -10.65 -12.19
C TYR A 170 -8.38 -11.49 -11.78
N GLU A 171 -8.45 -11.81 -10.50
CA GLU A 171 -9.66 -12.32 -9.85
C GLU A 171 -10.41 -11.13 -9.25
N ASP A 172 -11.71 -11.06 -9.51
CA ASP A 172 -12.60 -10.03 -8.98
C ASP A 172 -13.11 -10.47 -7.60
N ILE A 173 -12.79 -9.68 -6.57
CA ILE A 173 -13.19 -9.94 -5.20
C ILE A 173 -14.17 -8.86 -4.77
N PRO A 174 -15.47 -9.19 -4.65
CA PRO A 174 -16.50 -8.22 -4.27
C PRO A 174 -16.20 -7.54 -2.93
N TRP A 175 -16.38 -6.22 -2.86
CA TRP A 175 -16.10 -5.43 -1.67
C TRP A 175 -16.83 -5.91 -0.42
N ASN A 176 -18.06 -6.41 -0.55
CA ASN A 176 -18.85 -6.94 0.55
C ASN A 176 -18.30 -8.24 1.16
N LEU A 177 -17.32 -8.88 0.53
CA LEU A 177 -16.63 -10.06 1.07
C LEU A 177 -15.34 -9.70 1.81
N LEU A 178 -14.93 -8.43 1.77
CA LEU A 178 -13.69 -7.94 2.35
C LEU A 178 -13.92 -7.35 3.74
N ASP A 179 -13.48 -8.07 4.77
CA ASP A 179 -13.53 -7.62 6.16
C ASP A 179 -12.26 -6.83 6.50
N ALA A 180 -12.41 -5.54 6.73
CA ALA A 180 -11.28 -4.65 7.03
C ALA A 180 -10.58 -5.01 8.35
N GLU A 181 -11.32 -5.50 9.35
CA GLU A 181 -10.78 -5.83 10.69
C GLU A 181 -9.99 -7.14 10.69
N LYS A 182 -10.48 -8.17 9.98
CA LYS A 182 -9.83 -9.48 9.94
C LYS A 182 -8.62 -9.55 9.03
N GLY A 183 -8.48 -8.58 8.12
CA GLY A 183 -7.53 -8.62 7.04
C GLY A 183 -8.05 -9.37 5.81
N TRP A 184 -7.39 -9.16 4.68
CA TRP A 184 -7.79 -9.69 3.40
C TRP A 184 -6.96 -10.90 3.00
N ASN A 185 -7.59 -12.07 2.88
CA ASN A 185 -6.96 -13.25 2.32
C ASN A 185 -7.36 -13.37 0.84
N LEU A 186 -6.69 -12.57 -0.01
CA LEU A 186 -7.05 -12.45 -1.42
C LEU A 186 -6.60 -13.65 -2.26
N ASN A 187 -5.54 -14.34 -1.86
CA ASN A 187 -5.12 -15.58 -2.51
C ASN A 187 -6.08 -16.70 -2.08
N GLN A 188 -7.14 -16.89 -2.83
CA GLN A 188 -8.18 -17.89 -2.55
C GLN A 188 -7.65 -19.31 -2.75
N ASN A 189 -6.97 -19.82 -1.73
CA ASN A 189 -6.72 -21.25 -1.67
C ASN A 189 -8.05 -21.95 -1.33
N LYS A 190 -8.64 -22.68 -2.30
CA LYS A 190 -9.89 -23.44 -2.12
C LYS A 190 -9.89 -24.32 -0.86
N VAL A 191 -8.71 -24.82 -0.47
CA VAL A 191 -8.53 -25.62 0.73
C VAL A 191 -8.66 -24.75 1.99
N ALA A 192 -8.06 -23.57 2.04
CA ALA A 192 -8.17 -22.64 3.16
C ALA A 192 -9.62 -22.18 3.35
N ASN A 193 -10.30 -21.80 2.27
CA ASN A 193 -11.72 -21.42 2.31
C ASN A 193 -12.62 -22.56 2.82
N LYS A 194 -12.32 -23.80 2.42
CA LYS A 194 -13.03 -24.97 2.94
C LYS A 194 -12.77 -25.19 4.44
N ILE A 195 -11.54 -25.01 4.89
CA ILE A 195 -11.18 -25.11 6.32
C ILE A 195 -11.92 -24.01 7.11
N GLU A 196 -11.91 -22.77 6.63
CA GLU A 196 -12.61 -21.65 7.28
C GLU A 196 -14.14 -21.85 7.32
N SER A 197 -14.72 -22.44 6.29
CA SER A 197 -16.17 -22.65 6.21
C SER A 197 -16.69 -23.78 7.12
N VAL A 198 -15.86 -24.77 7.46
CA VAL A 198 -16.26 -25.94 8.29
C VAL A 198 -15.52 -25.98 9.63
N GLY A 199 -14.45 -25.22 9.77
CA GLY A 199 -13.64 -25.17 10.98
C GLY A 199 -14.25 -24.27 12.05
N THR A 200 -13.97 -24.59 13.30
CA THR A 200 -14.31 -23.71 14.43
C THR A 200 -13.06 -22.89 14.78
N PRO A 201 -13.20 -21.55 14.93
CA PRO A 201 -12.07 -20.68 15.24
C PRO A 201 -11.37 -21.09 16.54
N LEU A 202 -10.04 -21.08 16.54
CA LEU A 202 -9.25 -21.53 17.68
C LEU A 202 -9.56 -20.77 18.98
N PHE A 203 -9.91 -19.49 18.89
CA PHE A 203 -10.24 -18.66 20.06
C PHE A 203 -11.51 -19.13 20.81
N GLU A 204 -12.36 -19.94 20.19
CA GLU A 204 -13.53 -20.55 20.86
C GLU A 204 -13.13 -21.68 21.80
N PHE A 205 -11.97 -22.29 21.58
CA PHE A 205 -11.48 -23.42 22.38
C PHE A 205 -10.38 -23.04 23.36
N CYS A 206 -9.58 -22.01 23.05
CA CYS A 206 -8.46 -21.66 23.89
C CYS A 206 -8.08 -20.17 23.79
N GLN A 207 -7.45 -19.68 24.83
CA GLN A 207 -6.80 -18.36 24.83
C GLN A 207 -5.35 -18.51 24.38
N THR A 208 -5.01 -17.87 23.28
CA THR A 208 -3.63 -17.79 22.80
C THR A 208 -2.91 -16.61 23.44
N ARG A 209 -1.69 -16.79 23.91
CA ARG A 209 -0.82 -15.73 24.44
C ARG A 209 0.56 -15.86 23.82
N HIS A 210 1.27 -14.75 23.72
CA HIS A 210 2.69 -14.80 23.39
C HIS A 210 3.45 -15.52 24.48
N GLY A 211 4.23 -16.54 24.12
CA GLY A 211 5.18 -17.17 25.02
C GLY A 211 6.36 -16.24 25.33
N ILE A 212 7.25 -16.70 26.21
CA ILE A 212 8.48 -15.98 26.54
C ILE A 212 9.39 -15.99 25.30
N ALA A 213 9.66 -14.81 24.75
CA ALA A 213 10.67 -14.68 23.71
C ALA A 213 12.04 -14.54 24.35
N THR A 214 12.87 -15.59 24.27
CA THR A 214 14.27 -15.51 24.68
C THR A 214 15.06 -14.87 23.54
N MET A 215 15.53 -13.65 23.74
CA MET A 215 16.53 -13.07 22.86
C MET A 215 17.87 -13.75 23.13
N SER A 216 18.39 -14.54 22.19
CA SER A 216 19.80 -14.94 22.25
C SER A 216 20.63 -13.69 21.97
N LYS A 217 21.37 -13.22 22.97
CA LYS A 217 22.45 -12.24 22.74
C LYS A 217 23.48 -12.97 21.86
N LYS A 218 23.66 -12.50 20.62
CA LYS A 218 24.86 -12.83 19.86
C LYS A 218 26.02 -12.18 20.60
N THR A 219 26.87 -12.98 21.23
CA THR A 219 28.23 -12.64 21.67
C THR A 219 29.09 -12.39 20.41
#